data_e325adeaf633c4d58a6911779be44d90
#
_entry.id   e325adeaf633c4d58a6911779be44d90
#
_cell.length_a   1.000
_cell.length_b   1.000
_cell.length_c   1.000
_cell.angle_alpha   90.00
_cell.angle_beta   90.00
_cell.angle_gamma   90.00
#
_symmetry.space_group_name_H-M   'P 1'
#
loop_
_entity.id
_entity.type
_entity.pdbx_description
1 polymer ?
#
loop_
_entity_poly.entity_id
_entity_poly.type
_entity_poly.pdbx_seq_one_letter_code
_entity_poly.pdbx_strand_id
1 'polypeptide(L)'
;PGGASAETLGYVIEGAGESIYFAGDTDVYPEMAGLVEDLDLALLPVWGWGHTLGTGHMDPAAAARAAALLKPRLAVPIHWGTLFPMGMRRWQERFLVRPPLHFKDCAAVEAPDTEVRILQPGESLEIT
;
A
#
# COMPACT_ATOMS: atom_id res chain seq x y z
N PRO A 1 -20.92 24.54 1.61
CA PRO A 1 -21.53 23.26 1.41
C PRO A 1 -20.51 22.19 1.79
N GLY A 2 -20.65 21.61 3.00
CA GLY A 2 -19.76 20.59 3.52
C GLY A 2 -19.95 19.28 2.76
N GLY A 3 -18.93 18.84 2.04
CA GLY A 3 -18.85 17.45 1.61
C GLY A 3 -18.73 16.56 2.85
N ALA A 4 -19.47 15.45 2.90
CA ALA A 4 -19.30 14.45 3.93
C ALA A 4 -17.84 13.94 3.86
N SER A 5 -17.05 14.23 4.88
CA SER A 5 -15.73 13.61 5.06
C SER A 5 -15.95 12.25 5.71
N ALA A 6 -15.70 11.18 4.96
CA ALA A 6 -15.61 9.86 5.55
C ALA A 6 -14.19 9.69 6.10
N GLU A 7 -14.07 9.31 7.36
CA GLU A 7 -12.78 8.88 7.91
C GLU A 7 -12.42 7.53 7.29
N THR A 8 -11.23 7.44 6.72
CA THR A 8 -10.68 6.18 6.24
C THR A 8 -10.07 5.42 7.41
N LEU A 9 -10.31 4.12 7.48
CA LEU A 9 -9.85 3.25 8.57
C LEU A 9 -8.81 2.26 8.06
N GLY A 10 -7.73 2.13 8.84
CA GLY A 10 -6.82 0.99 8.75
C GLY A 10 -7.10 0.00 9.89
N TYR A 11 -6.72 -1.25 9.70
CA TYR A 11 -6.95 -2.32 10.65
C TYR A 11 -5.64 -3.00 11.04
N VAL A 12 -5.46 -3.22 12.33
CA VAL A 12 -4.45 -4.14 12.86
C VAL A 12 -5.14 -5.46 13.19
N ILE A 13 -4.63 -6.54 12.64
CA ILE A 13 -5.14 -7.90 12.83
C ILE A 13 -4.04 -8.70 13.51
N GLU A 14 -4.32 -9.22 14.69
CA GLU A 14 -3.37 -10.02 15.47
C GLU A 14 -3.96 -11.41 15.73
N GLY A 15 -3.17 -12.43 15.56
CA GLY A 15 -3.57 -13.82 15.81
C GLY A 15 -2.45 -14.82 15.49
N ALA A 16 -2.47 -15.95 16.16
CA ALA A 16 -1.49 -17.02 16.00
C ALA A 16 -0.01 -16.60 16.17
N GLY A 17 0.24 -15.51 16.88
CA GLY A 17 1.58 -14.95 17.08
C GLY A 17 2.06 -14.05 15.95
N GLU A 18 1.19 -13.69 15.02
CA GLU A 18 1.47 -12.83 13.87
C GLU A 18 0.62 -11.56 13.91
N SER A 19 1.12 -10.52 13.27
CA SER A 19 0.46 -9.21 13.18
C SER A 19 0.43 -8.70 11.74
N ILE A 20 -0.75 -8.22 11.32
CA ILE A 20 -0.99 -7.71 9.97
C ILE A 20 -1.59 -6.31 10.09
N TYR A 21 -1.04 -5.37 9.36
CA TYR A 21 -1.67 -4.07 9.15
C TYR A 21 -2.29 -3.99 7.75
N PHE A 22 -3.58 -3.72 7.70
CA PHE A 22 -4.33 -3.46 6.47
C PHE A 22 -4.68 -1.98 6.41
N ALA A 23 -4.03 -1.25 5.54
CA ALA A 23 -4.22 0.20 5.43
C ALA A 23 -5.57 0.58 4.80
N GLY A 24 -6.20 -0.34 4.06
CA GLY A 24 -7.38 0.00 3.29
C GLY A 24 -7.05 1.04 2.21
N ASP A 25 -7.73 2.16 2.26
CA ASP A 25 -7.56 3.30 1.34
C ASP A 25 -7.10 4.56 2.10
N THR A 26 -6.34 4.38 3.19
CA THR A 26 -5.82 5.50 4.00
C THR A 26 -4.58 6.12 3.35
N ASP A 27 -4.33 7.39 3.68
CA ASP A 27 -3.06 8.05 3.42
C ASP A 27 -2.02 7.71 4.50
N VAL A 28 -0.76 8.08 4.27
CA VAL A 28 0.29 8.01 5.28
C VAL A 28 0.05 9.06 6.37
N TYR A 29 0.23 8.68 7.62
CA TYR A 29 0.11 9.57 8.78
C TYR A 29 1.20 9.26 9.82
N PRO A 30 1.63 10.28 10.60
CA PRO A 30 2.78 10.15 11.51
C PRO A 30 2.62 9.08 12.59
N GLU A 31 1.38 8.84 13.05
CA GLU A 31 1.07 7.87 14.10
C GLU A 31 1.26 6.40 13.66
N MET A 32 1.51 6.16 12.37
CA MET A 32 1.96 4.85 11.88
C MET A 32 3.28 4.43 12.54
N ALA A 33 4.10 5.41 12.92
CA ALA A 33 5.30 5.13 13.71
C ALA A 33 4.92 4.61 15.10
N GLY A 34 5.26 3.35 15.39
CA GLY A 34 4.95 2.72 16.67
C GLY A 34 3.51 2.22 16.81
N LEU A 35 2.75 2.15 15.72
CA LEU A 35 1.38 1.62 15.73
C LEU A 35 1.34 0.14 16.16
N VAL A 36 2.30 -0.63 15.70
CA VAL A 36 2.48 -2.05 16.04
C VAL A 36 3.98 -2.33 16.23
N GLU A 37 4.34 -3.00 17.29
CA GLU A 37 5.71 -3.52 17.47
C GLU A 37 5.83 -4.85 16.73
N ASP A 38 6.96 -5.07 16.07
CA ASP A 38 7.26 -6.31 15.35
C ASP A 38 6.18 -6.73 14.32
N LEU A 39 5.76 -5.78 13.50
CA LEU A 39 4.74 -6.00 12.47
C LEU A 39 5.24 -7.00 11.41
N ASP A 40 4.52 -8.09 11.21
CA ASP A 40 4.88 -9.12 10.24
C ASP A 40 4.56 -8.71 8.80
N LEU A 41 3.37 -8.16 8.57
CA LEU A 41 2.89 -7.81 7.24
C LEU A 41 2.18 -6.47 7.23
N ALA A 42 2.50 -5.64 6.25
CA ALA A 42 1.70 -4.47 5.89
C ALA A 42 1.12 -4.61 4.48
N LEU A 43 -0.18 -4.41 4.35
CA LEU A 43 -0.90 -4.30 3.08
C LEU A 43 -1.12 -2.82 2.78
N LEU A 44 -0.37 -2.28 1.83
CA LEU A 44 -0.30 -0.84 1.56
C LEU A 44 -0.84 -0.50 0.16
N PRO A 45 -1.79 0.43 0.04
CA PRO A 45 -2.29 0.86 -1.25
C PRO A 45 -1.21 1.63 -2.01
N VAL A 46 -1.04 1.30 -3.29
CA VAL A 46 -0.03 1.94 -4.15
C VAL A 46 -0.64 2.53 -5.41
N TRP A 47 -1.95 2.46 -5.54
CA TRP A 47 -2.65 2.98 -6.70
C TRP A 47 -3.00 4.45 -6.50
N GLY A 48 -2.59 5.23 -7.46
CA GLY A 48 -3.02 6.59 -7.62
C GLY A 48 -3.19 6.90 -9.09
N TRP A 49 -4.28 7.54 -9.46
CA TRP A 49 -4.51 8.09 -10.79
C TRP A 49 -3.56 9.25 -11.13
N GLY A 50 -2.31 9.20 -10.67
CA GLY A 50 -1.34 10.27 -10.85
C GLY A 50 -1.78 11.58 -10.17
N HIS A 51 -1.58 12.69 -10.86
CA HIS A 51 -1.88 14.03 -10.32
C HIS A 51 -3.38 14.33 -10.12
N THR A 52 -4.28 13.43 -10.50
CA THR A 52 -5.73 13.64 -10.39
C THR A 52 -6.35 13.05 -9.14
N LEU A 53 -5.61 12.27 -8.36
CA LEU A 53 -6.05 11.84 -7.05
C LEU A 53 -5.88 12.99 -6.07
N GLY A 54 -6.98 13.35 -5.45
CA GLY A 54 -6.97 14.30 -4.35
C GLY A 54 -6.13 13.81 -3.17
N THR A 55 -5.91 14.70 -2.21
CA THR A 55 -5.30 14.37 -0.92
C THR A 55 -6.08 13.26 -0.21
N GLY A 56 -5.38 12.34 0.44
CA GLY A 56 -5.99 11.27 1.24
C GLY A 56 -5.80 9.86 0.69
N HIS A 57 -4.98 9.69 -0.35
CA HIS A 57 -4.63 8.38 -0.93
C HIS A 57 -3.12 8.22 -1.03
N MET A 58 -2.62 7.01 -0.75
CA MET A 58 -1.21 6.71 -0.95
C MET A 58 -0.90 6.50 -2.43
N ASP A 59 0.14 7.17 -2.91
CA ASP A 59 0.88 6.80 -4.10
C ASP A 59 2.03 5.84 -3.73
N PRO A 60 2.78 5.29 -4.68
CA PRO A 60 3.89 4.39 -4.38
C PRO A 60 4.95 4.97 -3.44
N ALA A 61 5.26 6.24 -3.55
CA ALA A 61 6.23 6.91 -2.68
C ALA A 61 5.68 7.10 -1.26
N ALA A 62 4.40 7.46 -1.11
CA ALA A 62 3.73 7.57 0.18
C ALA A 62 3.63 6.20 0.87
N ALA A 63 3.32 5.14 0.13
CA ALA A 63 3.31 3.78 0.65
C ALA A 63 4.70 3.33 1.14
N ALA A 64 5.78 3.72 0.47
CA ALA A 64 7.14 3.45 0.93
C ALA A 64 7.46 4.20 2.23
N ARG A 65 7.00 5.45 2.38
CA ARG A 65 7.11 6.18 3.65
C ARG A 65 6.29 5.52 4.76
N ALA A 66 5.10 5.03 4.47
CA ALA A 66 4.31 4.26 5.41
C ALA A 66 5.03 2.98 5.85
N ALA A 67 5.66 2.25 4.94
CA ALA A 67 6.50 1.10 5.27
C ALA A 67 7.67 1.48 6.17
N ALA A 68 8.32 2.63 5.93
CA ALA A 68 9.40 3.14 6.77
C ALA A 68 8.94 3.47 8.21
N LEU A 69 7.71 3.95 8.37
CA LEU A 69 7.11 4.24 9.69
C LEU A 69 6.65 2.97 10.42
N LEU A 70 5.96 2.08 9.70
CA LEU A 70 5.41 0.83 10.25
C LEU A 70 6.48 -0.23 10.51
N LYS A 71 7.57 -0.22 9.74
CA LYS A 71 8.69 -1.18 9.81
C LYS A 71 8.24 -2.65 9.76
N PRO A 72 7.37 -3.04 8.82
CA PRO A 72 6.94 -4.42 8.72
C PRO A 72 8.09 -5.31 8.21
N ARG A 73 8.06 -6.58 8.57
CA ARG A 73 8.96 -7.58 7.98
C ARG A 73 8.68 -7.77 6.49
N LEU A 74 7.39 -7.80 6.13
CA LEU A 74 6.91 -7.92 4.75
C LEU A 74 5.96 -6.77 4.40
N ALA A 75 6.03 -6.26 3.18
CA ALA A 75 5.05 -5.33 2.64
C ALA A 75 4.51 -5.85 1.29
N VAL A 76 3.20 -5.85 1.16
CA VAL A 76 2.50 -6.24 -0.07
C VAL A 76 1.73 -5.03 -0.59
N PRO A 77 2.04 -4.57 -1.80
CA PRO A 77 1.26 -3.51 -2.44
C PRO A 77 -0.12 -4.04 -2.83
N ILE A 78 -1.14 -3.28 -2.47
CA ILE A 78 -2.54 -3.55 -2.79
C ILE A 78 -3.14 -2.38 -3.56
N HIS A 79 -4.41 -2.52 -3.97
CA HIS A 79 -5.17 -1.45 -4.62
C HIS A 79 -4.53 -0.97 -5.94
N TRP A 80 -4.12 -1.92 -6.78
CA TRP A 80 -3.56 -1.68 -8.10
C TRP A 80 -4.14 -2.65 -9.14
N GLY A 81 -4.06 -2.27 -10.41
CA GLY A 81 -4.39 -3.15 -11.53
C GLY A 81 -5.88 -3.32 -11.85
N THR A 82 -6.81 -2.60 -11.21
CA THR A 82 -8.23 -2.92 -11.31
C THR A 82 -9.14 -1.87 -11.93
N LEU A 83 -8.86 -0.61 -11.87
CA LEU A 83 -9.78 0.40 -12.42
C LEU A 83 -9.14 1.11 -13.61
N PHE A 84 -9.82 0.96 -14.74
CA PHE A 84 -9.34 1.55 -15.98
C PHE A 84 -10.47 2.18 -16.78
N PRO A 85 -10.32 3.41 -17.32
CA PRO A 85 -11.27 3.97 -18.26
C PRO A 85 -11.37 3.11 -19.51
N MET A 86 -12.60 2.72 -19.89
CA MET A 86 -12.84 1.96 -21.10
C MET A 86 -12.32 2.71 -22.35
N GLY A 87 -11.62 1.98 -23.22
CA GLY A 87 -11.16 2.49 -24.52
C GLY A 87 -9.67 2.82 -24.64
N MET A 88 -8.90 2.80 -23.53
CA MET A 88 -7.48 3.16 -23.55
C MET A 88 -6.52 1.98 -23.34
N ARG A 89 -6.97 0.77 -23.61
CA ARG A 89 -6.32 -0.51 -23.25
C ARG A 89 -4.88 -0.72 -23.76
N ARG A 90 -4.49 -0.09 -24.89
CA ARG A 90 -3.17 -0.27 -25.50
C ARG A 90 -2.03 0.55 -24.85
N TRP A 91 -2.36 1.64 -24.19
CA TRP A 91 -1.38 2.51 -23.54
C TRP A 91 -1.18 2.17 -22.06
N GLN A 92 -1.84 1.17 -21.56
CA GLN A 92 -2.28 1.04 -20.18
C GLN A 92 -1.64 -0.08 -19.41
N GLU A 93 -1.08 -1.09 -20.02
CA GLU A 93 -0.36 -2.15 -19.30
C GLU A 93 0.76 -1.58 -18.42
N ARG A 94 1.40 -0.50 -18.87
CA ARG A 94 2.43 0.20 -18.10
C ARG A 94 1.88 0.84 -16.82
N PHE A 95 0.68 1.40 -16.85
CA PHE A 95 0.06 2.05 -15.68
C PHE A 95 -0.48 1.04 -14.68
N LEU A 96 -0.86 -0.14 -15.14
CA LEU A 96 -1.37 -1.21 -14.27
C LEU A 96 -0.26 -1.93 -13.50
N VAL A 97 0.92 -2.05 -14.08
CA VAL A 97 2.05 -2.79 -13.52
C VAL A 97 3.07 -1.88 -12.83
N ARG A 98 3.11 -0.61 -13.20
CA ARG A 98 4.08 0.35 -12.66
C ARG A 98 3.95 0.67 -11.17
N PRO A 99 2.75 0.87 -10.59
CA PRO A 99 2.64 1.27 -9.19
C PRO A 99 3.32 0.31 -8.21
N PRO A 100 3.11 -1.01 -8.27
CA PRO A 100 3.79 -1.92 -7.35
C PRO A 100 5.31 -2.00 -7.58
N LEU A 101 5.78 -1.89 -8.81
CA LEU A 101 7.23 -1.83 -9.10
C LEU A 101 7.85 -0.54 -8.59
N HIS A 102 7.19 0.59 -8.78
CA HIS A 102 7.64 1.87 -8.26
C HIS A 102 7.66 1.87 -6.72
N PHE A 103 6.64 1.28 -6.09
CA PHE A 103 6.64 1.07 -4.64
C PHE A 103 7.85 0.26 -4.18
N LYS A 104 8.16 -0.83 -4.86
CA LYS A 104 9.32 -1.67 -4.54
C LYS A 104 10.64 -0.88 -4.62
N ASP A 105 10.79 -0.06 -5.64
CA ASP A 105 11.98 0.78 -5.83
C ASP A 105 12.08 1.86 -4.73
N CYS A 106 10.99 2.53 -4.41
CA CYS A 106 10.93 3.51 -3.31
C CYS A 106 11.17 2.85 -1.94
N ALA A 107 10.60 1.69 -1.69
CA ALA A 107 10.78 0.97 -0.43
C ALA A 107 12.22 0.49 -0.24
N ALA A 108 12.93 0.15 -1.31
CA ALA A 108 14.35 -0.21 -1.23
C ALA A 108 15.22 0.94 -0.68
N VAL A 109 14.77 2.17 -0.83
CA VAL A 109 15.45 3.38 -0.31
C VAL A 109 14.92 3.77 1.06
N GLU A 110 13.59 3.85 1.23
CA GLU A 110 12.93 4.37 2.42
C GLU A 110 12.81 3.35 3.56
N ALA A 111 12.65 2.07 3.22
CA ALA A 111 12.45 0.97 4.16
C ALA A 111 13.30 -0.26 3.75
N PRO A 112 14.63 -0.15 3.77
CA PRO A 112 15.52 -1.18 3.23
C PRO A 112 15.44 -2.52 3.98
N ASP A 113 14.97 -2.53 5.22
CA ASP A 113 14.81 -3.74 6.04
C ASP A 113 13.47 -4.46 5.81
N THR A 114 12.58 -3.86 5.02
CA THR A 114 11.28 -4.43 4.67
C THR A 114 11.37 -5.21 3.36
N GLU A 115 11.00 -6.49 3.37
CA GLU A 115 10.86 -7.26 2.14
C GLU A 115 9.58 -6.91 1.42
N VAL A 116 9.66 -6.52 0.14
CA VAL A 116 8.49 -6.23 -0.69
C VAL A 116 8.14 -7.44 -1.55
N ARG A 117 6.90 -7.94 -1.41
CA ARG A 117 6.33 -9.00 -2.22
C ARG A 117 5.17 -8.48 -3.05
N ILE A 118 5.30 -8.57 -4.38
CA ILE A 118 4.23 -8.22 -5.32
C ILE A 118 3.49 -9.50 -5.66
N LEU A 119 2.21 -9.57 -5.33
CA LEU A 119 1.33 -10.71 -5.62
C LEU A 119 0.44 -10.38 -6.81
N GLN A 120 0.42 -11.27 -7.79
CA GLN A 120 -0.54 -11.20 -8.89
C GLN A 120 -1.91 -11.72 -8.41
N PRO A 121 -3.02 -11.32 -9.07
CA PRO A 121 -4.33 -11.87 -8.75
C PRO A 121 -4.34 -13.40 -8.77
N GLY A 122 -4.79 -14.01 -7.68
CA GLY A 122 -4.80 -15.47 -7.50
C GLY A 122 -3.57 -16.06 -6.80
N GLU A 123 -2.51 -15.29 -6.62
CA GLU A 123 -1.36 -15.69 -5.80
C GLU A 123 -1.65 -15.53 -4.31
N SER A 124 -1.01 -16.36 -3.50
CA SER A 124 -1.10 -16.33 -2.05
C SER A 124 0.29 -16.27 -1.41
N LEU A 125 0.35 -15.74 -0.20
CA LEU A 125 1.54 -15.66 0.61
C LEU A 125 1.23 -16.24 1.99
N GLU A 126 2.08 -17.15 2.45
CA GLU A 126 2.05 -17.62 3.84
C GLU A 126 3.01 -16.77 4.67
N ILE A 127 2.51 -16.32 5.82
CA ILE A 127 3.30 -15.57 6.80
C ILE A 127 3.75 -16.57 7.86
N THR A 128 5.03 -16.84 7.89
CA THR A 128 5.64 -17.74 8.91
C THR A 128 6.85 -17.09 9.54
#